data_f63e3e0d3f3277ac6b3ae5b07c3fb2f6
#
_entry.id   f63e3e0d3f3277ac6b3ae5b07c3fb2f6
#
_cell.length_a   1.000
_cell.length_b   1.000
_cell.length_c   1.000
_cell.angle_alpha   90.00
_cell.angle_beta   90.00
_cell.angle_gamma   90.00
#
_symmetry.space_group_name_H-M   'P 1'
#
loop_
_entity.id
_entity.type
_entity.pdbx_description
1 polymer ?
#
loop_
_entity_poly.entity_id
_entity_poly.type
_entity_poly.pdbx_seq_one_letter_code
_entity_poly.pdbx_strand_id
1 'polypeptide(L)'
;VFLGAHETKRFGPLCVETFASTDAGVAFLISACGETIFHAGDLNDWVWEGEPPEENQAMTARFQAEVGRLSGRRIDAAFLVLDPRQEADFAQGFDYFMRHTDTVRAYPMHFWNDFSVFAKLRALPCSAPYRGRVALETEYCAQR
;
A
#
# COMPACT_ATOMS: atom_id res chain seq x y z
N VAL A 1 16.66 11.08 -13.03
CA VAL A 1 16.35 11.85 -11.83
C VAL A 1 16.16 10.86 -10.69
N PHE A 2 16.90 11.03 -9.59
CA PHE A 2 16.69 10.28 -8.36
C PHE A 2 15.87 11.15 -7.40
N LEU A 3 14.96 10.52 -6.65
CA LEU A 3 14.18 11.15 -5.60
C LEU A 3 14.42 10.39 -4.30
N GLY A 4 14.79 11.12 -3.26
CA GLY A 4 14.82 10.61 -1.88
C GLY A 4 13.42 10.62 -1.26
N ALA A 5 13.33 10.22 0.02
CA ALA A 5 12.09 10.31 0.77
C ALA A 5 11.72 11.78 1.05
N HIS A 6 10.41 12.05 1.10
CA HIS A 6 9.84 13.36 1.44
C HIS A 6 10.23 14.49 0.48
N GLU A 7 10.45 14.14 -0.78
CA GLU A 7 10.66 15.13 -1.84
C GLU A 7 9.40 15.33 -2.68
N THR A 8 9.29 16.53 -3.28
CA THR A 8 8.25 16.84 -4.25
C THR A 8 8.88 17.38 -5.51
N LYS A 9 8.51 16.85 -6.66
CA LYS A 9 9.01 17.30 -7.96
C LYS A 9 7.89 17.41 -8.98
N ARG A 10 7.98 18.44 -9.84
CA ARG A 10 7.04 18.67 -10.93
C ARG A 10 7.71 18.43 -12.28
N PHE A 11 6.98 17.73 -13.16
CA PHE A 11 7.37 17.44 -14.54
C PHE A 11 6.21 17.83 -15.48
N GLY A 12 6.17 19.11 -15.87
CA GLY A 12 5.00 19.65 -16.57
C GLY A 12 3.72 19.53 -15.69
N PRO A 13 2.66 18.87 -16.18
CA PRO A 13 1.42 18.70 -15.42
C PRO A 13 1.50 17.64 -14.32
N LEU A 14 2.58 16.84 -14.31
CA LEU A 14 2.79 15.78 -13.35
C LEU A 14 3.43 16.31 -12.07
N CYS A 15 2.85 16.02 -10.92
CA CYS A 15 3.44 16.23 -9.60
C CYS A 15 3.74 14.87 -8.95
N VAL A 16 4.97 14.69 -8.51
CA VAL A 16 5.43 13.47 -7.83
C VAL A 16 5.88 13.84 -6.43
N GLU A 17 5.28 13.23 -5.44
CA GLU A 17 5.69 13.30 -4.03
C GLU A 17 6.18 11.92 -3.59
N THR A 18 7.20 11.89 -2.76
CA THR A 18 7.79 10.64 -2.24
C THR A 18 7.61 10.53 -0.73
N PHE A 19 7.47 9.29 -0.28
CA PHE A 19 7.35 8.91 1.12
C PHE A 19 8.46 7.93 1.46
N ALA A 20 8.89 7.89 2.73
CA ALA A 20 9.88 6.90 3.14
C ALA A 20 9.31 5.50 3.03
N SER A 21 10.10 4.58 2.50
CA SER A 21 9.78 3.16 2.59
C SER A 21 10.16 2.60 3.96
N THR A 22 9.51 1.53 4.36
CA THR A 22 9.87 0.74 5.55
C THR A 22 10.83 -0.40 5.22
N ASP A 23 11.12 -0.59 3.94
CA ASP A 23 12.15 -1.49 3.40
C ASP A 23 12.94 -0.75 2.32
N ALA A 24 13.00 -1.19 1.08
CA ALA A 24 13.80 -0.57 0.04
C ALA A 24 13.09 0.60 -0.66
N GLY A 25 13.85 1.59 -1.09
CA GLY A 25 13.40 2.67 -1.95
C GLY A 25 12.47 3.69 -1.29
N VAL A 26 11.45 4.12 -2.02
CA VAL A 26 10.44 5.12 -1.62
C VAL A 26 9.07 4.74 -2.15
N ALA A 27 8.02 5.21 -1.48
CA ALA A 27 6.68 5.20 -2.04
C ALA A 27 6.41 6.51 -2.80
N PHE A 28 5.45 6.49 -3.72
CA PHE A 28 5.13 7.60 -4.61
C PHE A 28 3.66 7.98 -4.52
N LEU A 29 3.38 9.29 -4.46
CA LEU A 29 2.07 9.86 -4.76
C LEU A 29 2.21 10.70 -6.01
N ILE A 30 1.50 10.31 -7.07
CA ILE A 30 1.59 10.91 -8.39
C ILE A 30 0.25 11.56 -8.70
N SER A 31 0.27 12.87 -8.95
CA SER A 31 -0.93 13.64 -9.29
C SER A 31 -0.79 14.23 -10.69
N ALA A 32 -1.80 14.00 -11.54
CA ALA A 32 -1.89 14.55 -12.88
C ALA A 32 -3.35 14.64 -13.32
N CYS A 33 -3.71 15.71 -14.02
CA CYS A 33 -5.04 15.89 -14.63
C CYS A 33 -6.23 15.71 -13.66
N GLY A 34 -6.03 16.01 -12.38
CA GLY A 34 -7.06 15.89 -11.35
C GLY A 34 -7.18 14.50 -10.72
N GLU A 35 -6.38 13.53 -11.16
CA GLU A 35 -6.31 12.19 -10.59
C GLU A 35 -5.05 12.01 -9.74
N THR A 36 -5.11 11.12 -8.77
CA THR A 36 -4.03 10.83 -7.83
C THR A 36 -3.81 9.33 -7.72
N ILE A 37 -2.58 8.89 -7.96
CA ILE A 37 -2.15 7.50 -7.88
C ILE A 37 -1.12 7.36 -6.77
N PHE A 38 -1.30 6.41 -5.89
CA PHE A 38 -0.30 6.02 -4.89
C PHE A 38 0.32 4.68 -5.27
N HIS A 39 1.65 4.58 -5.18
CA HIS A 39 2.39 3.34 -5.34
C HIS A 39 3.27 3.13 -4.13
N ALA A 40 2.97 2.12 -3.35
CA ALA A 40 3.67 1.86 -2.08
C ALA A 40 5.15 1.49 -2.26
N GLY A 41 5.55 0.94 -3.42
CA GLY A 41 6.85 0.29 -3.49
C GLY A 41 6.92 -0.81 -2.44
N ASP A 42 7.95 -0.75 -1.59
CA ASP A 42 8.11 -1.66 -0.45
C ASP A 42 7.65 -1.04 0.88
N LEU A 43 6.88 0.06 0.84
CA LEU A 43 6.26 0.63 2.04
C LEU A 43 5.12 -0.27 2.49
N ASN A 44 5.33 -0.97 3.60
CA ASN A 44 4.35 -1.86 4.23
C ASN A 44 4.61 -1.97 5.74
N ASP A 45 3.65 -2.51 6.47
CA ASP A 45 3.83 -2.92 7.86
C ASP A 45 4.46 -4.32 7.87
N TRP A 46 5.79 -4.37 7.80
CA TRP A 46 6.57 -5.60 7.73
C TRP A 46 6.72 -6.25 9.11
N VAL A 47 5.60 -6.71 9.66
CA VAL A 47 5.58 -7.51 10.89
C VAL A 47 5.87 -8.97 10.53
N TRP A 48 6.77 -9.60 11.27
CA TRP A 48 7.17 -10.98 11.05
C TRP A 48 7.03 -11.81 12.31
N GLU A 49 6.51 -13.02 12.16
CA GLU A 49 6.50 -14.00 13.24
C GLU A 49 7.95 -14.35 13.62
N GLY A 50 8.23 -14.37 14.92
CA GLY A 50 9.58 -14.66 15.46
C GLY A 50 10.50 -13.47 15.63
N GLU A 51 10.15 -12.29 15.07
CA GLU A 51 10.89 -11.07 15.37
C GLU A 51 10.54 -10.52 16.78
N PRO A 52 11.47 -9.83 17.44
CA PRO A 52 11.20 -9.20 18.73
C PRO A 52 9.98 -8.26 18.67
N PRO A 53 9.08 -8.31 19.67
CA PRO A 53 7.88 -7.46 19.66
C PRO A 53 8.17 -5.96 19.52
N GLU A 54 9.26 -5.48 20.10
CA GLU A 54 9.69 -4.09 20.00
C GLU A 54 10.12 -3.69 18.60
N GLU A 55 10.70 -4.61 17.82
CA GLU A 55 11.06 -4.36 16.43
C GLU A 55 9.82 -4.29 15.54
N ASN A 56 8.87 -5.21 15.73
CA ASN A 56 7.58 -5.19 15.06
C ASN A 56 6.79 -3.92 15.40
N GLN A 57 6.78 -3.48 16.68
CA GLN A 57 6.14 -2.23 17.09
C GLN A 57 6.79 -1.00 16.43
N ALA A 58 8.11 -0.96 16.37
CA ALA A 58 8.85 0.13 15.72
C ALA A 58 8.59 0.17 14.21
N MET A 59 8.48 -1.00 13.57
CA MET A 59 8.09 -1.15 12.16
C MET A 59 6.70 -0.58 11.91
N THR A 60 5.71 -1.02 12.68
CA THR A 60 4.32 -0.54 12.62
C THR A 60 4.25 0.98 12.81
N ALA A 61 4.96 1.53 13.79
CA ALA A 61 4.99 2.97 14.03
C ALA A 61 5.53 3.76 12.84
N ARG A 62 6.60 3.29 12.20
CA ARG A 62 7.19 3.92 11.00
C ARG A 62 6.20 3.88 9.83
N PHE A 63 5.59 2.73 9.58
CA PHE A 63 4.60 2.57 8.53
C PHE A 63 3.40 3.50 8.75
N GLN A 64 2.84 3.51 9.95
CA GLN A 64 1.70 4.36 10.29
C GLN A 64 2.01 5.86 10.17
N ALA A 65 3.24 6.27 10.53
CA ALA A 65 3.68 7.65 10.38
C ALA A 65 3.68 8.09 8.91
N GLU A 66 4.14 7.25 7.98
CA GLU A 66 4.14 7.56 6.56
C GLU A 66 2.71 7.57 5.97
N VAL A 67 1.87 6.60 6.31
CA VAL A 67 0.46 6.57 5.88
C VAL A 67 -0.30 7.79 6.43
N GLY A 68 0.00 8.22 7.65
CA GLY A 68 -0.60 9.41 8.26
C GLY A 68 -0.39 10.70 7.46
N ARG A 69 0.69 10.80 6.67
CA ARG A 69 0.95 11.94 5.76
C ARG A 69 -0.05 12.02 4.59
N LEU A 70 -0.78 10.94 4.32
CA LEU A 70 -1.82 10.86 3.29
C LEU A 70 -3.21 11.23 3.82
N SER A 71 -3.33 11.53 5.11
CA SER A 71 -4.62 11.85 5.76
C SER A 71 -5.34 13.00 5.05
N GLY A 72 -6.64 12.80 4.79
CA GLY A 72 -7.49 13.79 4.10
C GLY A 72 -7.22 13.94 2.60
N ARG A 73 -6.31 13.14 2.02
CA ARG A 73 -6.02 13.16 0.58
C ARG A 73 -6.78 12.06 -0.12
N ARG A 74 -7.51 12.43 -1.18
CA ARG A 74 -8.15 11.45 -2.06
C ARG A 74 -7.11 10.76 -2.92
N ILE A 75 -7.21 9.43 -3.02
CA ILE A 75 -6.36 8.57 -3.83
C ILE A 75 -7.25 7.77 -4.78
N ASP A 76 -7.17 8.04 -6.09
CA ASP A 76 -8.04 7.40 -7.07
C ASP A 76 -7.63 5.95 -7.32
N ALA A 77 -6.33 5.66 -7.33
CA ALA A 77 -5.78 4.31 -7.40
C ALA A 77 -4.59 4.14 -6.46
N ALA A 78 -4.57 3.08 -5.67
CA ALA A 78 -3.45 2.74 -4.79
C ALA A 78 -2.93 1.33 -5.10
N PHE A 79 -1.63 1.21 -5.34
CA PHE A 79 -0.92 -0.06 -5.47
C PHE A 79 -0.27 -0.39 -4.13
N LEU A 80 -0.79 -1.41 -3.45
CA LEU A 80 -0.48 -1.71 -2.05
C LEU A 80 0.08 -3.12 -1.89
N VAL A 81 1.00 -3.27 -0.96
CA VAL A 81 1.59 -4.57 -0.61
C VAL A 81 0.55 -5.47 0.04
N LEU A 82 0.48 -6.73 -0.43
CA LEU A 82 -0.30 -7.81 0.15
C LEU A 82 0.53 -9.09 0.05
N ASP A 83 1.46 -9.29 0.99
CA ASP A 83 2.50 -10.30 0.89
C ASP A 83 2.15 -11.55 1.70
N PRO A 84 1.89 -12.70 1.05
CA PRO A 84 1.52 -13.95 1.74
C PRO A 84 2.61 -14.49 2.68
N ARG A 85 3.86 -14.06 2.54
CA ARG A 85 4.96 -14.48 3.39
C ARG A 85 4.84 -13.98 4.84
N GLN A 86 4.05 -12.92 5.05
CA GLN A 86 3.73 -12.42 6.39
C GLN A 86 2.68 -13.28 7.12
N GLU A 87 2.25 -14.39 6.54
CA GLU A 87 1.36 -15.39 7.15
C GLU A 87 0.09 -14.80 7.76
N ALA A 88 -0.04 -14.78 9.09
CA ALA A 88 -1.22 -14.22 9.77
C ALA A 88 -1.34 -12.69 9.60
N ASP A 89 -0.22 -11.99 9.41
CA ASP A 89 -0.13 -10.54 9.35
C ASP A 89 -0.14 -9.99 7.91
N PHE A 90 -0.33 -10.87 6.90
CA PHE A 90 -0.26 -10.53 5.47
C PHE A 90 -1.12 -9.34 5.04
N ALA A 91 -2.20 -9.05 5.73
CA ALA A 91 -3.15 -7.99 5.41
C ALA A 91 -3.02 -6.76 6.32
N GLN A 92 -2.13 -6.76 7.33
CA GLN A 92 -2.09 -5.74 8.37
C GLN A 92 -1.84 -4.35 7.79
N GLY A 93 -0.80 -4.19 7.00
CA GLY A 93 -0.47 -2.91 6.35
C GLY A 93 -1.54 -2.48 5.35
N PHE A 94 -2.06 -3.42 4.56
CA PHE A 94 -3.13 -3.17 3.59
C PHE A 94 -4.41 -2.69 4.29
N ASP A 95 -4.84 -3.36 5.35
CA ASP A 95 -6.03 -3.00 6.13
C ASP A 95 -5.87 -1.60 6.76
N TYR A 96 -4.72 -1.34 7.38
CA TYR A 96 -4.44 -0.04 7.96
C TYR A 96 -4.53 1.07 6.91
N PHE A 97 -3.87 0.90 5.76
CA PHE A 97 -3.89 1.90 4.68
C PHE A 97 -5.32 2.20 4.23
N MET A 98 -6.12 1.16 3.94
CA MET A 98 -7.48 1.31 3.43
C MET A 98 -8.44 1.95 4.42
N ARG A 99 -8.16 1.84 5.72
CA ARG A 99 -8.97 2.46 6.79
C ARG A 99 -8.59 3.91 7.08
N HIS A 100 -7.35 4.30 6.79
CA HIS A 100 -6.82 5.62 7.19
C HIS A 100 -6.62 6.56 5.99
N THR A 101 -6.97 6.12 4.78
CA THR A 101 -6.91 6.94 3.57
C THR A 101 -8.24 6.97 2.82
N ASP A 102 -8.47 8.02 2.02
CA ASP A 102 -9.61 8.09 1.10
C ASP A 102 -9.24 7.45 -0.26
N THR A 103 -9.04 6.13 -0.25
CA THR A 103 -8.68 5.36 -1.45
C THR A 103 -9.92 4.84 -2.17
N VAL A 104 -10.07 5.19 -3.44
CA VAL A 104 -11.21 4.79 -4.29
C VAL A 104 -11.03 3.36 -4.79
N ARG A 105 -9.85 3.00 -5.28
CA ARG A 105 -9.53 1.67 -5.79
C ARG A 105 -8.15 1.23 -5.34
N ALA A 106 -8.03 0.01 -4.82
CA ALA A 106 -6.76 -0.58 -4.38
C ALA A 106 -6.41 -1.79 -5.25
N TYR A 107 -5.15 -1.86 -5.64
CA TYR A 107 -4.54 -2.92 -6.43
C TYR A 107 -3.46 -3.62 -5.58
N PRO A 108 -3.72 -4.84 -5.08
CA PRO A 108 -2.71 -5.62 -4.38
C PRO A 108 -1.49 -5.89 -5.25
N MET A 109 -0.31 -5.82 -4.66
CA MET A 109 0.97 -6.23 -5.27
C MET A 109 1.80 -7.01 -4.25
N HIS A 110 3.01 -7.49 -4.61
CA HIS A 110 3.86 -8.34 -3.76
C HIS A 110 3.29 -9.73 -3.42
N PHE A 111 2.25 -10.18 -4.11
CA PHE A 111 1.62 -11.48 -3.82
C PHE A 111 2.32 -12.68 -4.47
N TRP A 112 3.46 -12.50 -5.12
CA TRP A 112 4.35 -13.56 -5.63
C TRP A 112 3.64 -14.64 -6.48
N ASN A 113 2.65 -14.25 -7.27
CA ASN A 113 1.74 -15.16 -8.00
C ASN A 113 0.86 -16.05 -7.11
N ASP A 114 0.82 -15.83 -5.80
CA ASP A 114 -0.16 -16.47 -4.92
C ASP A 114 -1.47 -15.68 -4.93
N PHE A 115 -2.30 -15.93 -5.93
CA PHE A 115 -3.61 -15.27 -6.05
C PHE A 115 -4.60 -15.66 -4.95
N SER A 116 -4.30 -16.68 -4.14
CA SER A 116 -5.16 -17.07 -3.01
C SER A 116 -5.31 -15.97 -1.96
N VAL A 117 -4.35 -15.06 -1.86
CA VAL A 117 -4.40 -13.91 -0.92
C VAL A 117 -5.58 -12.98 -1.18
N PHE A 118 -6.10 -12.90 -2.41
CA PHE A 118 -7.27 -12.10 -2.74
C PHE A 118 -8.53 -12.64 -2.06
N ALA A 119 -8.72 -13.96 -2.10
CA ALA A 119 -9.82 -14.62 -1.42
C ALA A 119 -9.65 -14.55 0.10
N LYS A 120 -8.42 -14.76 0.60
CA LYS A 120 -8.08 -14.66 2.04
C LYS A 120 -8.41 -13.25 2.56
N LEU A 121 -7.95 -12.18 1.88
CA LEU A 121 -8.25 -10.80 2.27
C LEU A 121 -9.76 -10.53 2.34
N ARG A 122 -10.52 -11.01 1.35
CA ARG A 122 -11.98 -10.81 1.30
C ARG A 122 -12.73 -11.55 2.39
N ALA A 123 -12.18 -12.68 2.86
CA ALA A 123 -12.76 -13.44 3.95
C ALA A 123 -12.53 -12.80 5.33
N LEU A 124 -11.54 -11.91 5.46
CA LEU A 124 -11.27 -11.24 6.73
C LEU A 124 -12.43 -10.30 7.09
N PRO A 125 -12.94 -10.36 8.34
CA PRO A 125 -13.98 -9.42 8.80
C PRO A 125 -13.54 -7.96 8.68
N CYS A 126 -12.27 -7.66 8.93
CA CYS A 126 -11.71 -6.31 8.86
C CYS A 126 -11.82 -5.70 7.45
N SER A 127 -11.80 -6.49 6.39
CA SER A 127 -11.90 -5.99 5.01
C SER A 127 -13.32 -5.54 4.61
N ALA A 128 -14.34 -5.87 5.39
CA ALA A 128 -15.73 -5.59 5.04
C ALA A 128 -16.02 -4.14 4.59
N PRO A 129 -15.44 -3.09 5.23
CA PRO A 129 -15.69 -1.70 4.83
C PRO A 129 -15.12 -1.32 3.46
N TYR A 130 -14.10 -2.04 2.95
CA TYR A 130 -13.36 -1.62 1.75
C TYR A 130 -13.18 -2.73 0.69
N ARG A 131 -13.49 -4.00 0.98
CA ARG A 131 -13.24 -5.11 0.04
C ARG A 131 -13.86 -4.94 -1.35
N GLY A 132 -14.96 -4.17 -1.47
CA GLY A 132 -15.55 -3.82 -2.76
C GLY A 132 -14.71 -2.84 -3.59
N ARG A 133 -13.72 -2.18 -2.97
CA ARG A 133 -12.77 -1.27 -3.62
C ARG A 133 -11.45 -1.95 -3.99
N VAL A 134 -11.25 -3.20 -3.61
CA VAL A 134 -10.04 -3.97 -3.95
C VAL A 134 -10.24 -4.64 -5.32
N ALA A 135 -9.23 -4.52 -6.18
CA ALA A 135 -9.19 -5.16 -7.49
C ALA A 135 -9.32 -6.68 -7.38
N LEU A 136 -9.93 -7.30 -8.37
CA LEU A 136 -10.07 -8.75 -8.46
C LEU A 136 -8.82 -9.37 -9.09
N GLU A 137 -8.52 -10.62 -8.75
CA GLU A 137 -7.46 -11.41 -9.39
C GLU A 137 -7.61 -11.46 -10.91
N THR A 138 -8.86 -11.50 -11.42
CA THR A 138 -9.17 -11.52 -12.86
C THR A 138 -8.70 -10.26 -13.59
N GLU A 139 -8.55 -9.13 -12.91
CA GLU A 139 -8.04 -7.90 -13.50
C GLU A 139 -6.54 -7.98 -13.82
N TYR A 140 -5.81 -8.90 -13.17
CA TYR A 140 -4.38 -9.15 -13.43
C TYR A 140 -4.16 -10.21 -14.54
N CYS A 141 -5.16 -11.07 -14.77
CA CYS A 141 -5.06 -12.19 -15.72
C CYS A 141 -5.55 -11.82 -17.14
N ALA A 142 -6.19 -10.68 -17.32
CA ALA A 142 -6.80 -10.28 -18.59
C ALA A 142 -5.77 -9.92 -19.71
N GLN A 143 -4.47 -10.02 -19.43
CA GLN A 143 -3.39 -9.67 -20.39
C GLN A 143 -2.55 -10.86 -20.83
N ARG A 144 -3.03 -12.11 -20.72
CA ARG A 144 -2.34 -13.28 -21.23
C ARG A 144 -3.00 -13.82 -22.49
#